data_4c44aab97540a4658833ee7c22f44836
#
_entry.id   4c44aab97540a4658833ee7c22f44836
#
_cell.length_a   1.000
_cell.length_b   1.000
_cell.length_c   1.000
_cell.angle_alpha   90.00
_cell.angle_beta   90.00
_cell.angle_gamma   90.00
#
_symmetry.space_group_name_H-M   'P 1'
#
loop_
_entity.id
_entity.type
_entity.pdbx_description
1 polymer ?
#
loop_
_entity_poly.entity_id
_entity_poly.type
_entity_poly.pdbx_seq_one_letter_code
_entity_poly.pdbx_strand_id
1 'polypeptide(L)'
;DLPERQRTLRGAIAWSHALLDESEQVLFARLSVFSGGCALEAVEAICDPVGDLFVDVLVGLSSLLDKSLLRQEEMVEEEPRFVMLETIREYARERLELSGEAEEIRRLHAEYFLALAEHGASEQQESEEATWLERLDLEHDNMRAALSWTLQSEEAELGMRLAGALWQFWDMRGYYGEGRRWLE
;
A
#
# COMPACT_ATOMS: atom_id res chain seq x y z
N ASP A 1 -5.65 -0.40 -28.52
CA ASP A 1 -4.80 -1.60 -28.78
C ASP A 1 -3.47 -1.44 -28.07
N LEU A 2 -3.17 -2.31 -27.10
CA LEU A 2 -1.88 -2.33 -26.41
C LEU A 2 -0.76 -2.78 -27.35
N PRO A 3 0.47 -2.22 -27.24
CA PRO A 3 1.64 -2.69 -27.97
C PRO A 3 1.88 -4.20 -27.74
N GLU A 4 2.43 -4.89 -28.74
CA GLU A 4 2.63 -6.35 -28.72
C GLU A 4 3.41 -6.85 -27.48
N ARG A 5 4.43 -6.08 -27.06
CA ARG A 5 5.23 -6.36 -25.85
C ARG A 5 4.40 -6.29 -24.55
N GLN A 6 3.45 -5.35 -24.46
CA GLN A 6 2.56 -5.24 -23.30
C GLN A 6 1.50 -6.35 -23.30
N ARG A 7 1.05 -6.80 -24.47
CA ARG A 7 0.14 -7.96 -24.57
C ARG A 7 0.80 -9.26 -24.11
N THR A 8 2.08 -9.48 -24.42
CA THR A 8 2.82 -10.65 -23.97
C THR A 8 3.10 -10.63 -22.47
N LEU A 9 3.49 -9.47 -21.91
CA LEU A 9 3.69 -9.31 -20.47
C LEU A 9 2.38 -9.50 -19.69
N ARG A 10 1.30 -8.85 -20.13
CA ARG A 10 -0.02 -9.01 -19.53
C ARG A 10 -0.50 -10.46 -19.60
N GLY A 11 -0.23 -11.17 -20.70
CA GLY A 11 -0.53 -12.58 -20.85
C GLY A 11 0.23 -13.46 -19.85
N ALA A 12 1.50 -13.15 -19.59
CA ALA A 12 2.31 -13.85 -18.60
C ALA A 12 1.78 -13.61 -17.16
N ILE A 13 1.41 -12.37 -16.83
CA ILE A 13 0.80 -12.02 -15.53
C ILE A 13 -0.53 -12.78 -15.37
N ALA A 14 -1.39 -12.75 -16.38
CA ALA A 14 -2.68 -13.45 -16.35
C ALA A 14 -2.51 -14.97 -16.18
N TRP A 15 -1.48 -15.55 -16.79
CA TRP A 15 -1.16 -16.97 -16.62
C TRP A 15 -0.70 -17.28 -15.20
N SER A 16 0.22 -16.48 -14.63
CA SER A 16 0.67 -16.63 -13.24
C SER A 16 -0.49 -16.46 -12.26
N HIS A 17 -1.36 -15.47 -12.49
CA HIS A 17 -2.57 -15.24 -11.68
C HIS A 17 -3.55 -16.43 -11.75
N ALA A 18 -3.68 -17.08 -12.91
CA ALA A 18 -4.57 -18.25 -13.06
C ALA A 18 -4.06 -19.50 -12.31
N LEU A 19 -2.80 -19.52 -11.84
CA LEU A 19 -2.24 -20.55 -10.98
C LEU A 19 -2.47 -20.31 -9.49
N LEU A 20 -3.03 -19.16 -9.13
CA LEU A 20 -3.42 -18.82 -7.75
C LEU A 20 -4.72 -19.51 -7.39
N ASP A 21 -4.86 -19.93 -6.14
CA ASP A 21 -6.15 -20.30 -5.59
C ASP A 21 -7.02 -19.05 -5.30
N GLU A 22 -8.27 -19.26 -4.90
CA GLU A 22 -9.21 -18.16 -4.68
C GLU A 22 -8.74 -17.16 -3.61
N SER A 23 -8.17 -17.63 -2.50
CA SER A 23 -7.66 -16.78 -1.42
C SER A 23 -6.41 -16.01 -1.83
N GLU A 24 -5.50 -16.68 -2.55
CA GLU A 24 -4.32 -16.02 -3.12
C GLU A 24 -4.71 -14.95 -4.15
N GLN A 25 -5.76 -15.17 -4.96
CA GLN A 25 -6.27 -14.19 -5.92
C GLN A 25 -6.86 -12.96 -5.21
N VAL A 26 -7.59 -13.16 -4.10
CA VAL A 26 -8.10 -12.06 -3.27
C VAL A 26 -6.94 -11.28 -2.66
N LEU A 27 -5.97 -11.94 -2.02
CA LEU A 27 -4.79 -11.29 -1.46
C LEU A 27 -4.01 -10.52 -2.53
N PHE A 28 -3.78 -11.12 -3.70
CA PHE A 28 -3.11 -10.48 -4.83
C PHE A 28 -3.83 -9.20 -5.27
N ALA A 29 -5.15 -9.22 -5.38
CA ALA A 29 -5.95 -8.06 -5.75
C ALA A 29 -5.86 -6.95 -4.69
N ARG A 30 -6.04 -7.29 -3.40
CA ARG A 30 -5.98 -6.36 -2.26
C ARG A 30 -4.60 -5.70 -2.12
N LEU A 31 -3.51 -6.41 -2.39
CA LEU A 31 -2.14 -5.86 -2.39
C LEU A 31 -1.92 -4.72 -3.38
N SER A 32 -2.77 -4.55 -4.38
CA SER A 32 -2.65 -3.49 -5.39
C SER A 32 -2.83 -2.07 -4.85
N VAL A 33 -3.37 -1.90 -3.64
CA VAL A 33 -3.56 -0.58 -3.01
C VAL A 33 -2.23 0.03 -2.55
N PHE A 34 -1.23 -0.82 -2.26
CA PHE A 34 0.07 -0.36 -1.83
C PHE A 34 0.89 0.27 -2.97
N SER A 35 1.60 1.34 -2.65
CA SER A 35 2.54 2.04 -3.52
C SER A 35 3.92 2.08 -2.86
N GLY A 36 4.98 1.69 -3.57
CA GLY A 36 6.32 1.64 -2.98
C GLY A 36 6.58 0.45 -2.05
N GLY A 37 5.67 -0.55 -2.02
CA GLY A 37 5.79 -1.74 -1.19
C GLY A 37 5.10 -1.61 0.18
N CYS A 38 5.14 -2.70 0.96
CA CYS A 38 4.47 -2.81 2.27
C CYS A 38 5.22 -3.77 3.20
N ALA A 39 5.11 -3.54 4.50
CA ALA A 39 5.51 -4.47 5.55
C ALA A 39 4.40 -5.53 5.78
N LEU A 40 4.74 -6.66 6.41
CA LEU A 40 3.79 -7.73 6.72
C LEU A 40 2.62 -7.22 7.56
N GLU A 41 2.91 -6.43 8.62
CA GLU A 41 1.90 -5.84 9.50
C GLU A 41 0.82 -5.05 8.72
N ALA A 42 1.24 -4.24 7.74
CA ALA A 42 0.31 -3.48 6.91
C ALA A 42 -0.54 -4.39 6.01
N VAL A 43 0.04 -5.48 5.49
CA VAL A 43 -0.70 -6.46 4.69
C VAL A 43 -1.77 -7.15 5.53
N GLU A 44 -1.42 -7.63 6.73
CA GLU A 44 -2.37 -8.26 7.66
C GLU A 44 -3.52 -7.30 8.01
N ALA A 45 -3.19 -6.06 8.38
CA ALA A 45 -4.19 -5.08 8.79
C ALA A 45 -5.14 -4.64 7.66
N ILE A 46 -4.66 -4.58 6.42
CA ILE A 46 -5.43 -4.03 5.28
C ILE A 46 -6.02 -5.13 4.41
N CYS A 47 -5.25 -6.19 4.16
CA CYS A 47 -5.69 -7.24 3.24
C CYS A 47 -6.45 -8.38 3.92
N ASP A 48 -6.34 -8.52 5.25
CA ASP A 48 -7.07 -9.54 6.02
C ASP A 48 -7.61 -9.00 7.37
N PRO A 49 -8.34 -7.86 7.37
CA PRO A 49 -8.72 -7.14 8.59
C PRO A 49 -9.63 -7.92 9.52
N VAL A 50 -10.35 -8.90 9.00
CA VAL A 50 -11.32 -9.72 9.75
C VAL A 50 -11.00 -11.22 9.73
N GLY A 51 -9.86 -11.61 9.13
CA GLY A 51 -9.46 -13.02 9.00
C GLY A 51 -10.36 -13.76 8.00
N ASP A 52 -10.76 -13.11 6.91
CA ASP A 52 -11.65 -13.70 5.89
C ASP A 52 -10.88 -14.43 4.78
N LEU A 53 -9.57 -14.26 4.72
CA LEU A 53 -8.72 -15.06 3.86
C LEU A 53 -8.62 -16.49 4.41
N PHE A 54 -8.92 -17.48 3.56
CA PHE A 54 -8.78 -18.90 3.91
C PHE A 54 -7.31 -19.39 3.86
N VAL A 55 -6.36 -18.49 3.70
CA VAL A 55 -4.93 -18.73 3.71
C VAL A 55 -4.27 -17.76 4.70
N ASP A 56 -3.29 -18.25 5.43
CA ASP A 56 -2.41 -17.38 6.23
C ASP A 56 -1.71 -16.37 5.33
N VAL A 57 -1.71 -15.08 5.71
CA VAL A 57 -1.18 -13.99 4.88
C VAL A 57 0.28 -14.25 4.49
N LEU A 58 1.12 -14.73 5.42
CA LEU A 58 2.53 -15.02 5.14
C LEU A 58 2.69 -16.17 4.14
N VAL A 59 1.83 -17.20 4.21
CA VAL A 59 1.79 -18.31 3.25
C VAL A 59 1.37 -17.80 1.87
N GLY A 60 0.33 -16.95 1.82
CA GLY A 60 -0.12 -16.31 0.58
C GLY A 60 0.96 -15.44 -0.06
N LEU A 61 1.64 -14.59 0.74
CA LEU A 61 2.77 -13.78 0.26
C LEU A 61 3.91 -14.65 -0.29
N SER A 62 4.26 -15.73 0.40
CA SER A 62 5.30 -16.67 -0.06
C SER A 62 4.94 -17.30 -1.41
N SER A 63 3.68 -17.68 -1.58
CA SER A 63 3.17 -18.21 -2.85
C SER A 63 3.23 -17.19 -3.99
N LEU A 64 2.90 -15.92 -3.71
CA LEU A 64 3.00 -14.84 -4.70
C LEU A 64 4.47 -14.53 -5.08
N LEU A 65 5.41 -14.64 -4.13
CA LEU A 65 6.85 -14.54 -4.39
C LEU A 65 7.32 -15.68 -5.31
N ASP A 66 6.96 -16.93 -5.01
CA ASP A 66 7.31 -18.11 -5.81
C ASP A 66 6.80 -18.00 -7.25
N LYS A 67 5.64 -17.39 -7.44
CA LYS A 67 5.02 -17.14 -8.74
C LYS A 67 5.51 -15.85 -9.42
N SER A 68 6.51 -15.17 -8.83
CA SER A 68 7.09 -13.90 -9.34
C SER A 68 6.06 -12.77 -9.53
N LEU A 69 4.98 -12.78 -8.75
CA LEU A 69 3.98 -11.72 -8.69
C LEU A 69 4.32 -10.64 -7.66
N LEU A 70 5.19 -10.98 -6.71
CA LEU A 70 5.80 -10.07 -5.74
C LEU A 70 7.32 -10.21 -5.77
N ARG A 71 7.99 -9.22 -5.20
CA ARG A 71 9.40 -9.27 -4.81
C ARG A 71 9.52 -8.94 -3.34
N GLN A 72 10.50 -9.52 -2.69
CA GLN A 72 10.91 -9.16 -1.36
C GLN A 72 12.16 -8.31 -1.45
N GLU A 73 12.15 -7.16 -0.79
CA GLU A 73 13.33 -6.30 -0.62
C GLU A 73 13.80 -6.42 0.82
N GLU A 74 15.06 -6.84 0.97
CA GLU A 74 15.71 -6.89 2.29
C GLU A 74 16.10 -5.47 2.71
N MET A 75 15.66 -5.07 3.90
CA MET A 75 16.04 -3.81 4.50
C MET A 75 17.15 -4.07 5.54
N VAL A 76 18.09 -3.15 5.64
CA VAL A 76 19.15 -3.25 6.65
C VAL A 76 18.55 -2.88 8.01
N GLU A 77 18.55 -3.82 8.96
CA GLU A 77 18.01 -3.65 10.32
C GLU A 77 16.49 -3.48 10.45
N GLU A 78 15.73 -3.69 9.37
CA GLU A 78 14.27 -3.60 9.34
C GLU A 78 13.61 -4.88 8.81
N GLU A 79 12.29 -4.97 8.99
CA GLU A 79 11.49 -6.06 8.43
C GLU A 79 11.50 -6.03 6.89
N PRO A 80 11.48 -7.20 6.23
CA PRO A 80 11.44 -7.28 4.77
C PRO A 80 10.17 -6.64 4.21
N ARG A 81 10.31 -5.94 3.09
CA ARG A 81 9.20 -5.32 2.38
C ARG A 81 8.79 -6.15 1.17
N PHE A 82 7.49 -6.20 0.94
CA PHE A 82 6.90 -6.85 -0.23
C PHE A 82 6.57 -5.77 -1.28
N VAL A 83 7.09 -5.95 -2.48
CA VAL A 83 6.95 -4.97 -3.57
C VAL A 83 6.32 -5.63 -4.79
N MET A 84 5.29 -5.01 -5.32
CA MET A 84 4.65 -5.40 -6.58
C MET A 84 5.15 -4.48 -7.70
N LEU A 85 5.64 -5.07 -8.79
CA LEU A 85 6.00 -4.28 -9.98
C LEU A 85 4.78 -3.54 -10.52
N GLU A 86 4.96 -2.31 -11.00
CA GLU A 86 3.86 -1.46 -11.46
C GLU A 86 2.94 -2.14 -12.48
N THR A 87 3.50 -2.85 -13.46
CA THR A 87 2.71 -3.57 -14.47
C THR A 87 1.87 -4.72 -13.89
N ILE A 88 2.36 -5.35 -12.81
CA ILE A 88 1.63 -6.38 -12.07
C ILE A 88 0.57 -5.72 -11.21
N ARG A 89 0.91 -4.59 -10.56
CA ARG A 89 0.01 -3.80 -9.73
C ARG A 89 -1.18 -3.26 -10.53
N GLU A 90 -0.96 -2.79 -11.76
CA GLU A 90 -2.05 -2.39 -12.66
C GLU A 90 -3.03 -3.54 -12.92
N TYR A 91 -2.51 -4.75 -13.17
CA TYR A 91 -3.35 -5.93 -13.37
C TYR A 91 -4.10 -6.32 -12.08
N ALA A 92 -3.42 -6.29 -10.92
CA ALA A 92 -4.03 -6.58 -9.63
C ALA A 92 -5.13 -5.57 -9.28
N ARG A 93 -4.91 -4.27 -9.58
CA ARG A 93 -5.91 -3.21 -9.39
C ARG A 93 -7.17 -3.46 -10.22
N GLU A 94 -7.03 -3.91 -11.46
CA GLU A 94 -8.20 -4.29 -12.27
C GLU A 94 -8.98 -5.47 -11.64
N ARG A 95 -8.27 -6.41 -11.00
CA ARG A 95 -8.93 -7.51 -10.28
C ARG A 95 -9.67 -7.01 -9.05
N LEU A 96 -9.07 -6.07 -8.30
CA LEU A 96 -9.71 -5.44 -7.15
C LEU A 96 -10.97 -4.64 -7.55
N GLU A 97 -10.94 -3.90 -8.67
CA GLU A 97 -12.14 -3.21 -9.17
C GLU A 97 -13.26 -4.19 -9.54
N LEU A 98 -12.89 -5.33 -10.14
CA LEU A 98 -13.86 -6.35 -10.54
C LEU A 98 -14.46 -7.14 -9.36
N SER A 99 -13.76 -7.23 -8.22
CA SER A 99 -14.29 -7.87 -7.01
C SER A 99 -15.38 -7.04 -6.32
N GLY A 100 -15.37 -5.72 -6.54
CA GLY A 100 -16.25 -4.78 -5.86
C GLY A 100 -15.77 -4.33 -4.47
N GLU A 101 -14.60 -4.80 -4.01
CA GLU A 101 -14.02 -4.46 -2.69
C GLU A 101 -13.13 -3.20 -2.73
N ALA A 102 -12.92 -2.59 -3.91
CA ALA A 102 -11.91 -1.57 -4.12
C ALA A 102 -12.03 -0.37 -3.18
N GLU A 103 -13.23 0.13 -2.94
CA GLU A 103 -13.45 1.28 -2.05
C GLU A 103 -13.18 0.93 -0.59
N GLU A 104 -13.60 -0.26 -0.14
CA GLU A 104 -13.37 -0.72 1.22
C GLU A 104 -11.88 -0.90 1.52
N ILE A 105 -11.15 -1.58 0.63
CA ILE A 105 -9.72 -1.85 0.81
C ILE A 105 -8.89 -0.55 0.75
N ARG A 106 -9.24 0.40 -0.14
CA ARG A 106 -8.59 1.72 -0.18
C ARG A 106 -8.87 2.54 1.07
N ARG A 107 -10.08 2.44 1.63
CA ARG A 107 -10.42 3.08 2.88
C ARG A 107 -9.60 2.52 4.03
N LEU A 108 -9.52 1.20 4.17
CA LEU A 108 -8.69 0.55 5.19
C LEU A 108 -7.21 0.95 5.04
N HIS A 109 -6.70 1.03 3.80
CA HIS A 109 -5.36 1.53 3.52
C HIS A 109 -5.18 2.97 4.03
N ALA A 110 -6.10 3.87 3.73
CA ALA A 110 -6.00 5.26 4.17
C ALA A 110 -6.15 5.41 5.70
N GLU A 111 -7.02 4.63 6.35
CA GLU A 111 -7.18 4.59 7.80
C GLU A 111 -5.92 4.07 8.51
N TYR A 112 -5.30 3.01 7.97
CA TYR A 112 -4.04 2.47 8.51
C TYR A 112 -2.92 3.51 8.46
N PHE A 113 -2.71 4.16 7.32
CA PHE A 113 -1.66 5.16 7.17
C PHE A 113 -1.96 6.46 7.91
N LEU A 114 -3.24 6.82 8.13
CA LEU A 114 -3.62 7.87 9.05
C LEU A 114 -3.22 7.53 10.48
N ALA A 115 -3.56 6.34 10.97
CA ALA A 115 -3.19 5.91 12.32
C ALA A 115 -1.67 5.91 12.52
N LEU A 116 -0.90 5.47 11.52
CA LEU A 116 0.56 5.52 11.53
C LEU A 116 1.09 6.96 11.62
N ALA A 117 0.52 7.90 10.86
CA ALA A 117 0.93 9.30 10.88
C ALA A 117 0.57 9.99 12.22
N GLU A 118 -0.63 9.74 12.76
CA GLU A 118 -1.10 10.31 14.03
C GLU A 118 -0.32 9.78 15.25
N HIS A 119 0.07 8.50 15.22
CA HIS A 119 0.78 7.87 16.33
C HIS A 119 2.12 8.57 16.61
N GLY A 120 2.93 8.77 15.61
CA GLY A 120 4.22 9.43 15.78
C GLY A 120 4.16 10.93 16.07
N ALA A 121 3.09 11.61 15.59
CA ALA A 121 2.89 13.04 15.91
C ALA A 121 2.58 13.28 17.41
N SER A 122 2.18 12.25 18.15
CA SER A 122 1.86 12.32 19.59
C SER A 122 3.04 12.00 20.52
N GLU A 123 4.14 11.45 20.00
CA GLU A 123 5.30 11.02 20.77
C GLU A 123 6.29 12.18 20.93
N GLN A 124 6.73 12.44 22.20
CA GLN A 124 7.51 13.63 22.55
C GLN A 124 8.98 13.33 22.83
N GLN A 125 9.50 12.12 22.49
CA GLN A 125 10.88 11.76 22.72
C GLN A 125 11.68 11.85 21.41
N GLU A 126 12.82 12.54 21.43
CA GLU A 126 13.68 12.76 20.23
C GLU A 126 14.11 11.45 19.52
N SER A 127 14.28 10.34 20.25
CA SER A 127 14.63 9.06 19.65
C SER A 127 13.47 8.40 18.91
N GLU A 128 12.23 8.60 19.39
CA GLU A 128 11.01 8.07 18.78
C GLU A 128 10.62 8.89 17.56
N GLU A 129 10.87 10.21 17.60
CA GLU A 129 10.67 11.13 16.47
C GLU A 129 11.54 10.76 15.26
N ALA A 130 12.83 10.42 15.45
CA ALA A 130 13.69 10.00 14.36
C ALA A 130 13.21 8.70 13.71
N THR A 131 12.85 7.71 14.52
CA THR A 131 12.30 6.43 14.04
C THR A 131 10.98 6.62 13.29
N TRP A 132 10.10 7.50 13.79
CA TRP A 132 8.85 7.84 13.13
C TRP A 132 9.06 8.49 11.77
N LEU A 133 10.00 9.46 11.68
CA LEU A 133 10.33 10.11 10.42
C LEU A 133 10.88 9.12 9.38
N GLU A 134 11.74 8.19 9.80
CA GLU A 134 12.27 7.14 8.92
C GLU A 134 11.14 6.22 8.43
N ARG A 135 10.22 5.83 9.32
CA ARG A 135 9.05 5.03 8.95
C ARG A 135 8.13 5.78 7.97
N LEU A 136 7.90 7.08 8.15
CA LEU A 136 7.12 7.89 7.20
C LEU A 136 7.83 8.05 5.86
N ASP A 137 9.15 8.15 5.83
CA ASP A 137 9.90 8.17 4.57
C ASP A 137 9.72 6.86 3.79
N LEU A 138 9.77 5.70 4.45
CA LEU A 138 9.52 4.40 3.85
C LEU A 138 8.10 4.25 3.30
N GLU A 139 7.12 4.83 4.00
CA GLU A 139 5.70 4.73 3.66
C GLU A 139 5.19 5.93 2.85
N HIS A 140 6.07 6.85 2.42
CA HIS A 140 5.69 8.10 1.79
C HIS A 140 4.82 7.91 0.53
N ASP A 141 5.13 6.91 -0.30
CA ASP A 141 4.34 6.63 -1.49
C ASP A 141 2.95 6.05 -1.14
N ASN A 142 2.83 5.29 -0.05
CA ASN A 142 1.55 4.82 0.46
C ASN A 142 0.70 5.98 1.00
N MET A 143 1.33 6.94 1.70
CA MET A 143 0.64 8.15 2.19
C MET A 143 0.14 9.03 1.05
N ARG A 144 0.94 9.17 -0.03
CA ARG A 144 0.52 9.85 -1.26
C ARG A 144 -0.67 9.15 -1.93
N ALA A 145 -0.64 7.82 -1.98
CA ALA A 145 -1.73 7.03 -2.55
C ALA A 145 -3.02 7.22 -1.73
N ALA A 146 -2.93 7.19 -0.40
CA ALA A 146 -4.04 7.45 0.51
C ALA A 146 -4.63 8.84 0.31
N LEU A 147 -3.81 9.90 0.35
CA LEU A 147 -4.23 11.28 0.11
C LEU A 147 -4.88 11.47 -1.28
N SER A 148 -4.29 10.85 -2.32
CA SER A 148 -4.84 10.93 -3.67
C SER A 148 -6.22 10.29 -3.77
N TRP A 149 -6.42 9.16 -3.09
CA TRP A 149 -7.72 8.50 -3.06
C TRP A 149 -8.77 9.32 -2.30
N THR A 150 -8.43 9.89 -1.13
CA THR A 150 -9.37 10.70 -0.34
C THR A 150 -9.86 11.96 -1.07
N LEU A 151 -9.06 12.50 -2.00
CA LEU A 151 -9.50 13.60 -2.88
C LEU A 151 -10.48 13.18 -3.97
N GLN A 152 -10.50 11.90 -4.35
CA GLN A 152 -11.34 11.35 -5.41
C GLN A 152 -12.62 10.70 -4.88
N SER A 153 -12.61 10.36 -3.58
CA SER A 153 -13.73 9.77 -2.84
C SER A 153 -14.47 10.83 -2.02
N GLU A 154 -15.58 10.44 -1.41
CA GLU A 154 -16.32 11.35 -0.49
C GLU A 154 -15.68 11.40 0.93
N GLU A 155 -14.42 10.95 1.09
CA GLU A 155 -13.71 10.81 2.38
C GLU A 155 -12.85 12.03 2.73
N ALA A 156 -13.41 13.25 2.55
CA ALA A 156 -12.69 14.50 2.77
C ALA A 156 -12.17 14.67 4.21
N GLU A 157 -12.90 14.19 5.23
CA GLU A 157 -12.48 14.25 6.63
C GLU A 157 -11.21 13.43 6.87
N LEU A 158 -11.16 12.20 6.31
CA LEU A 158 -10.00 11.33 6.40
C LEU A 158 -8.77 11.97 5.72
N GLY A 159 -8.96 12.58 4.55
CA GLY A 159 -7.91 13.31 3.83
C GLY A 159 -7.37 14.51 4.61
N MET A 160 -8.24 15.31 5.20
CA MET A 160 -7.85 16.46 6.03
C MET A 160 -7.07 16.03 7.29
N ARG A 161 -7.49 14.96 7.95
CA ARG A 161 -6.77 14.42 9.11
C ARG A 161 -5.39 13.90 8.72
N LEU A 162 -5.29 13.13 7.63
CA LEU A 162 -4.02 12.61 7.15
C LEU A 162 -3.07 13.73 6.76
N ALA A 163 -3.52 14.73 6.00
CA ALA A 163 -2.71 15.90 5.65
C ALA A 163 -2.29 16.70 6.91
N GLY A 164 -3.20 16.83 7.89
CA GLY A 164 -2.92 17.46 9.18
C GLY A 164 -1.91 16.70 10.03
N ALA A 165 -1.88 15.36 9.98
CA ALA A 165 -0.88 14.54 10.68
C ALA A 165 0.50 14.59 10.01
N LEU A 166 0.54 14.75 8.67
CA LEU A 166 1.78 14.75 7.89
C LEU A 166 2.49 16.11 7.83
N TRP A 167 1.90 17.22 8.33
CA TRP A 167 2.49 18.54 8.17
C TRP A 167 3.88 18.66 8.79
N GLN A 168 4.12 18.06 9.97
CA GLN A 168 5.42 18.03 10.64
C GLN A 168 6.46 17.25 9.81
N PHE A 169 6.08 16.09 9.29
CA PHE A 169 6.92 15.31 8.42
C PHE A 169 7.38 16.11 7.18
N TRP A 170 6.47 16.80 6.51
CA TRP A 170 6.81 17.65 5.36
C TRP A 170 7.72 18.82 5.74
N ASP A 171 7.50 19.44 6.90
CA ASP A 171 8.34 20.54 7.40
C ASP A 171 9.76 20.05 7.71
N MET A 172 9.90 18.96 8.45
CA MET A 172 11.18 18.41 8.90
C MET A 172 12.01 17.80 7.75
N ARG A 173 11.35 17.21 6.75
CA ARG A 173 12.01 16.65 5.56
C ARG A 173 12.17 17.65 4.41
N GLY A 174 11.64 18.87 4.54
CA GLY A 174 11.74 19.88 3.50
C GLY A 174 10.82 19.69 2.30
N TYR A 175 9.77 18.86 2.44
CA TYR A 175 8.77 18.59 1.39
C TYR A 175 7.72 19.71 1.28
N TYR A 176 8.12 20.98 1.42
CA TYR A 176 7.23 22.15 1.45
C TYR A 176 6.30 22.28 0.26
N GLY A 177 6.79 21.96 -0.94
CA GLY A 177 5.99 22.03 -2.17
C GLY A 177 4.88 20.96 -2.21
N GLU A 178 5.14 19.81 -1.61
CA GLU A 178 4.19 18.73 -1.51
C GLU A 178 3.14 19.04 -0.43
N GLY A 179 3.59 19.41 0.79
CA GLY A 179 2.68 19.78 1.87
C GLY A 179 1.71 20.89 1.46
N ARG A 180 2.19 21.94 0.77
CA ARG A 180 1.32 22.99 0.25
C ARG A 180 0.24 22.44 -0.67
N ARG A 181 0.59 21.57 -1.62
CA ARG A 181 -0.37 21.00 -2.60
C ARG A 181 -1.48 20.18 -1.96
N TRP A 182 -1.19 19.51 -0.83
CA TRP A 182 -2.18 18.70 -0.12
C TRP A 182 -3.02 19.49 0.87
N LEU A 183 -2.55 20.68 1.31
CA LEU A 183 -3.24 21.54 2.27
C LEU A 183 -4.04 22.68 1.62
N GLU A 184 -3.85 22.96 0.33
CA GLU A 184 -4.61 23.91 -0.49
C GLU A 184 -5.79 23.24 -1.18
#